data_521fce3c2b09f339a3f0cbf4d2ef48ff
#
_entry.id   521fce3c2b09f339a3f0cbf4d2ef48ff
#
_cell.length_a   1.000
_cell.length_b   1.000
_cell.length_c   1.000
_cell.angle_alpha   90.00
_cell.angle_beta   90.00
_cell.angle_gamma   90.00
#
_symmetry.space_group_name_H-M   'P 1'
#
loop_
_entity.id
_entity.type
_entity.pdbx_description
1 polymer ?
#
loop_
_entity_poly.entity_id
_entity_poly.type
_entity_poly.pdbx_seq_one_letter_code
_entity_poly.pdbx_strand_id
1 'polypeptide(L)'
;MNRSYRIAPSILSADFANLGQELKDVIAAGADWIHFDVMDNHYVPNLSFGPMVCESLRKHAVRADGSRVPIDVHLMVQPVDALALAFAKAGADVISFHPDASAHVDRTLQLIKGAGCQAGLVFNPAQPIEVLEWVIDKVDLVLVMSVNPGFGGQSFIDSALRKVDRLRKIIDQSGRDIRLEVDGGIKTDNIRRVADAGADTFVAGSAIFGQADYKAVIDAMRAELAGSGASGLPETRVARAGPTLATCNDVPPGGAIGSQ
;
A
#
# COMPACT_ATOMS: atom_id res chain seq x y z
N MET A 1 10.64 17.76 7.49
CA MET A 1 10.14 18.39 6.25
C MET A 1 8.63 18.37 6.30
N ASN A 2 7.96 19.48 5.97
CA ASN A 2 6.49 19.51 5.92
C ASN A 2 6.06 18.81 4.62
N ARG A 3 5.70 17.52 4.68
CA ARG A 3 5.29 16.73 3.50
C ARG A 3 3.82 16.92 3.25
N SER A 4 3.44 17.21 2.01
CA SER A 4 2.04 17.23 1.61
C SER A 4 1.49 15.80 1.59
N TYR A 5 0.37 15.58 2.27
CA TYR A 5 -0.35 14.30 2.23
C TYR A 5 -0.99 14.03 0.86
N ARG A 6 -1.07 12.76 0.48
CA ARG A 6 -1.69 12.28 -0.76
C ARG A 6 -2.78 11.27 -0.44
N ILE A 7 -3.93 11.40 -1.10
CA ILE A 7 -5.00 10.40 -1.08
C ILE A 7 -5.02 9.76 -2.46
N ALA A 8 -4.83 8.44 -2.51
CA ALA A 8 -4.76 7.61 -3.71
C ALA A 8 -5.90 6.59 -3.71
N PRO A 9 -7.07 6.90 -4.29
CA PRO A 9 -8.16 5.94 -4.41
C PRO A 9 -7.75 4.72 -5.23
N SER A 10 -7.94 3.49 -4.67
CA SER A 10 -7.73 2.24 -5.40
C SER A 10 -8.95 1.88 -6.23
N ILE A 11 -8.79 1.85 -7.55
CA ILE A 11 -9.84 1.48 -8.49
C ILE A 11 -10.24 0.00 -8.42
N LEU A 12 -9.54 -0.82 -7.66
CA LEU A 12 -9.95 -2.19 -7.37
C LEU A 12 -11.36 -2.25 -6.73
N SER A 13 -11.77 -1.18 -6.05
CA SER A 13 -13.08 -1.07 -5.39
C SER A 13 -14.12 -0.30 -6.22
N ALA A 14 -13.78 0.18 -7.40
CA ALA A 14 -14.66 0.93 -8.29
C ALA A 14 -15.62 0.00 -9.08
N ASP A 15 -16.63 0.57 -9.70
CA ASP A 15 -17.45 -0.17 -10.68
C ASP A 15 -16.67 -0.38 -11.98
N PHE A 16 -16.23 -1.61 -12.22
CA PHE A 16 -15.44 -1.97 -13.40
C PHE A 16 -16.19 -1.77 -14.72
N ALA A 17 -17.51 -1.80 -14.72
CA ALA A 17 -18.31 -1.51 -15.91
C ALA A 17 -18.23 -0.02 -16.31
N ASN A 18 -17.88 0.86 -15.37
CA ASN A 18 -17.89 2.31 -15.54
C ASN A 18 -16.54 2.98 -15.17
N LEU A 19 -15.42 2.25 -15.15
CA LEU A 19 -14.12 2.70 -14.66
C LEU A 19 -13.69 4.09 -15.16
N GLY A 20 -13.98 4.41 -16.42
CA GLY A 20 -13.64 5.71 -16.99
C GLY A 20 -14.39 6.87 -16.36
N GLN A 21 -15.65 6.66 -15.93
CA GLN A 21 -16.43 7.65 -15.21
C GLN A 21 -16.03 7.72 -13.74
N GLU A 22 -15.91 6.56 -13.09
CA GLU A 22 -15.42 6.44 -11.70
C GLU A 22 -14.12 7.20 -11.47
N LEU A 23 -13.18 7.06 -12.42
CA LEU A 23 -11.89 7.76 -12.38
C LEU A 23 -12.07 9.29 -12.43
N LYS A 24 -12.92 9.79 -13.33
CA LYS A 24 -13.19 11.23 -13.46
C LYS A 24 -13.83 11.77 -12.18
N ASP A 25 -14.81 11.04 -11.65
CA ASP A 25 -15.57 11.48 -10.47
C ASP A 25 -14.67 11.54 -9.24
N VAL A 26 -13.79 10.55 -9.02
CA VAL A 26 -12.90 10.55 -7.86
C VAL A 26 -11.79 11.60 -8.00
N ILE A 27 -11.34 11.90 -9.23
CA ILE A 27 -10.40 13.01 -9.49
C ILE A 27 -11.08 14.36 -9.22
N ALA A 28 -12.31 14.55 -9.69
CA ALA A 28 -13.10 15.76 -9.42
C ALA A 28 -13.40 15.93 -7.92
N ALA A 29 -13.54 14.82 -7.19
CA ALA A 29 -13.67 14.80 -5.74
C ALA A 29 -12.39 15.20 -4.99
N GLY A 30 -11.24 15.28 -5.67
CA GLY A 30 -9.99 15.76 -5.09
C GLY A 30 -8.92 14.68 -4.84
N ALA A 31 -8.98 13.55 -5.51
CA ALA A 31 -7.89 12.55 -5.47
C ALA A 31 -6.58 13.15 -5.95
N ASP A 32 -5.47 12.82 -5.26
CA ASP A 32 -4.13 13.25 -5.65
C ASP A 32 -3.52 12.33 -6.70
N TRP A 33 -3.64 11.02 -6.49
CA TRP A 33 -3.18 9.93 -7.36
C TRP A 33 -4.32 8.96 -7.65
N ILE A 34 -4.09 8.03 -8.56
CA ILE A 34 -4.98 6.89 -8.80
C ILE A 34 -4.17 5.62 -8.59
N HIS A 35 -4.62 4.76 -7.70
CA HIS A 35 -3.95 3.52 -7.35
C HIS A 35 -4.52 2.32 -8.11
N PHE A 36 -3.62 1.51 -8.69
CA PHE A 36 -3.92 0.32 -9.47
C PHE A 36 -3.36 -0.91 -8.76
N ASP A 37 -4.22 -1.72 -8.16
CA ASP A 37 -3.88 -3.01 -7.57
C ASP A 37 -3.88 -4.10 -8.66
N VAL A 38 -2.70 -4.46 -9.14
CA VAL A 38 -2.52 -5.43 -10.24
C VAL A 38 -2.18 -6.80 -9.67
N MET A 39 -3.01 -7.79 -10.01
CA MET A 39 -2.93 -9.17 -9.53
C MET A 39 -2.96 -10.15 -10.70
N ASP A 40 -2.14 -11.20 -10.65
CA ASP A 40 -1.95 -12.19 -11.72
C ASP A 40 -2.38 -13.62 -11.39
N ASN A 41 -3.01 -13.81 -10.22
CA ASN A 41 -3.36 -15.12 -9.68
C ASN A 41 -2.15 -16.06 -9.45
N HIS A 42 -0.93 -15.50 -9.31
CA HIS A 42 0.27 -16.24 -8.92
C HIS A 42 0.82 -15.72 -7.60
N TYR A 43 1.12 -14.42 -7.52
CA TYR A 43 1.61 -13.83 -6.27
C TYR A 43 0.52 -13.78 -5.19
N VAL A 44 -0.72 -13.49 -5.57
CA VAL A 44 -1.91 -13.53 -4.72
C VAL A 44 -3.03 -14.35 -5.37
N PRO A 45 -3.96 -14.98 -4.60
CA PRO A 45 -5.02 -15.82 -5.15
C PRO A 45 -6.18 -15.00 -5.72
N ASN A 46 -5.89 -14.01 -6.54
CA ASN A 46 -6.86 -13.14 -7.21
C ASN A 46 -6.28 -12.62 -8.53
N LEU A 47 -7.17 -12.24 -9.44
CA LEU A 47 -6.85 -11.64 -10.74
C LEU A 47 -7.60 -10.32 -10.87
N SER A 48 -6.92 -9.24 -11.25
CA SER A 48 -7.58 -7.93 -11.44
C SER A 48 -7.58 -7.48 -12.89
N PHE A 49 -6.71 -6.57 -13.27
CA PHE A 49 -6.67 -5.97 -14.60
C PHE A 49 -5.24 -5.83 -15.11
N GLY A 50 -5.11 -5.79 -16.45
CA GLY A 50 -3.82 -5.69 -17.12
C GLY A 50 -3.51 -4.29 -17.66
N PRO A 51 -2.34 -4.13 -18.34
CA PRO A 51 -1.87 -2.86 -18.90
C PRO A 51 -2.86 -2.16 -19.84
N MET A 52 -3.69 -2.92 -20.57
CA MET A 52 -4.70 -2.36 -21.47
C MET A 52 -5.72 -1.48 -20.75
N VAL A 53 -6.08 -1.82 -19.50
CA VAL A 53 -6.98 -1.00 -18.67
C VAL A 53 -6.29 0.30 -18.28
N CYS A 54 -5.02 0.23 -17.86
CA CYS A 54 -4.23 1.42 -17.53
C CYS A 54 -4.11 2.36 -18.74
N GLU A 55 -3.77 1.84 -19.92
CA GLU A 55 -3.68 2.61 -21.16
C GLU A 55 -5.01 3.29 -21.52
N SER A 56 -6.14 2.54 -21.41
CA SER A 56 -7.47 3.08 -21.67
C SER A 56 -7.86 4.19 -20.70
N LEU A 57 -7.48 4.08 -19.43
CA LEU A 57 -7.80 5.04 -18.37
C LEU A 57 -6.87 6.24 -18.37
N ARG A 58 -5.64 6.13 -18.87
CA ARG A 58 -4.63 7.20 -18.84
C ARG A 58 -5.15 8.55 -19.36
N LYS A 59 -5.92 8.54 -20.45
CA LYS A 59 -6.50 9.76 -21.04
C LYS A 59 -7.55 10.44 -20.13
N HIS A 60 -8.09 9.73 -19.15
CA HIS A 60 -9.08 10.22 -18.19
C HIS A 60 -8.42 10.69 -16.87
N ALA A 61 -7.17 10.31 -16.60
CA ALA A 61 -6.46 10.72 -15.40
C ALA A 61 -5.86 12.13 -15.56
N VAL A 62 -6.77 13.10 -15.68
CA VAL A 62 -6.47 14.54 -15.83
C VAL A 62 -7.46 15.36 -15.01
N ARG A 63 -6.99 16.45 -14.41
CA ARG A 63 -7.84 17.41 -13.68
C ARG A 63 -8.54 18.36 -14.64
N ALA A 64 -9.47 19.15 -14.10
CA ALA A 64 -10.22 20.13 -14.88
C ALA A 64 -9.32 21.21 -15.51
N ASP A 65 -8.16 21.51 -14.92
CA ASP A 65 -7.16 22.43 -15.45
C ASP A 65 -6.23 21.82 -16.52
N GLY A 66 -6.46 20.56 -16.88
CA GLY A 66 -5.65 19.79 -17.83
C GLY A 66 -4.37 19.18 -17.22
N SER A 67 -4.09 19.38 -15.94
CA SER A 67 -2.95 18.77 -15.30
C SER A 67 -3.12 17.27 -15.15
N ARG A 68 -2.01 16.55 -15.31
CA ARG A 68 -1.96 15.07 -15.19
C ARG A 68 -2.14 14.63 -13.75
N VAL A 69 -2.96 13.61 -13.52
CA VAL A 69 -3.03 12.89 -12.25
C VAL A 69 -2.11 11.67 -12.35
N PRO A 70 -1.16 11.48 -11.43
CA PRO A 70 -0.30 10.32 -11.43
C PRO A 70 -1.09 9.01 -11.30
N ILE A 71 -0.70 8.01 -12.08
CA ILE A 71 -1.14 6.63 -11.96
C ILE A 71 -0.03 5.87 -11.22
N ASP A 72 -0.38 5.35 -10.06
CA ASP A 72 0.44 4.54 -9.20
C ASP A 72 0.03 3.08 -9.32
N VAL A 73 0.96 2.23 -9.73
CA VAL A 73 0.72 0.81 -10.03
C VAL A 73 1.43 -0.05 -9.01
N HIS A 74 0.65 -0.76 -8.20
CA HIS A 74 1.09 -1.76 -7.26
C HIS A 74 1.03 -3.16 -7.89
N LEU A 75 2.18 -3.77 -8.13
CA LEU A 75 2.31 -5.07 -8.77
C LEU A 75 2.35 -6.21 -7.73
N MET A 76 1.24 -6.90 -7.57
CA MET A 76 1.11 -8.18 -6.86
C MET A 76 1.18 -9.32 -7.89
N VAL A 77 2.33 -9.46 -8.53
CA VAL A 77 2.53 -10.36 -9.69
C VAL A 77 3.88 -11.06 -9.63
N GLN A 78 3.97 -12.23 -10.26
CA GLN A 78 5.22 -12.99 -10.38
C GLN A 78 5.24 -13.76 -11.73
N PRO A 79 6.26 -13.47 -12.59
CA PRO A 79 7.38 -12.54 -12.45
C PRO A 79 7.01 -11.06 -12.69
N VAL A 80 7.80 -10.13 -12.12
CA VAL A 80 7.53 -8.67 -12.11
C VAL A 80 7.92 -7.98 -13.43
N ASP A 81 9.12 -8.23 -13.93
CA ASP A 81 9.83 -7.38 -14.91
C ASP A 81 9.02 -7.08 -16.17
N ALA A 82 8.39 -8.10 -16.75
CA ALA A 82 7.63 -7.96 -18.00
C ALA A 82 6.39 -7.06 -17.84
N LEU A 83 5.66 -7.24 -16.71
CA LEU A 83 4.48 -6.42 -16.42
C LEU A 83 4.86 -5.01 -16.02
N ALA A 84 5.96 -4.80 -15.28
CA ALA A 84 6.46 -3.47 -14.98
C ALA A 84 6.72 -2.65 -16.26
N LEU A 85 7.40 -3.23 -17.26
CA LEU A 85 7.62 -2.56 -18.55
C LEU A 85 6.31 -2.31 -19.31
N ALA A 86 5.37 -3.25 -19.27
CA ALA A 86 4.08 -3.10 -19.95
C ALA A 86 3.23 -1.98 -19.31
N PHE A 87 3.21 -1.86 -17.98
CA PHE A 87 2.52 -0.77 -17.30
C PHE A 87 3.21 0.58 -17.48
N ALA A 88 4.55 0.63 -17.51
CA ALA A 88 5.28 1.84 -17.86
C ALA A 88 4.86 2.36 -19.25
N LYS A 89 4.82 1.47 -20.24
CA LYS A 89 4.35 1.78 -21.60
C LYS A 89 2.88 2.23 -21.62
N ALA A 90 2.04 1.64 -20.77
CA ALA A 90 0.61 1.98 -20.64
C ALA A 90 0.37 3.33 -19.96
N GLY A 91 1.42 3.98 -19.42
CA GLY A 91 1.36 5.33 -18.89
C GLY A 91 1.32 5.42 -17.37
N ALA A 92 1.78 4.39 -16.66
CA ALA A 92 2.05 4.47 -15.23
C ALA A 92 3.11 5.55 -14.93
N ASP A 93 2.96 6.25 -13.82
CA ASP A 93 3.93 7.25 -13.34
C ASP A 93 4.80 6.67 -12.21
N VAL A 94 4.20 5.82 -11.37
CA VAL A 94 4.87 5.09 -10.28
C VAL A 94 4.58 3.60 -10.46
N ILE A 95 5.59 2.76 -10.23
CA ILE A 95 5.43 1.29 -10.24
C ILE A 95 6.12 0.73 -9.02
N SER A 96 5.36 0.06 -8.16
CA SER A 96 5.84 -0.61 -6.97
C SER A 96 5.64 -2.12 -7.06
N PHE A 97 6.55 -2.89 -6.44
CA PHE A 97 6.52 -4.35 -6.45
C PHE A 97 7.04 -4.93 -5.14
N HIS A 98 6.66 -6.16 -4.85
CA HIS A 98 7.11 -6.91 -3.69
C HIS A 98 8.52 -7.47 -3.90
N PRO A 99 9.48 -7.25 -2.98
CA PRO A 99 10.85 -7.74 -3.14
C PRO A 99 10.95 -9.26 -3.33
N ASP A 100 10.07 -10.03 -2.70
CA ASP A 100 10.02 -11.49 -2.81
C ASP A 100 9.41 -11.99 -4.13
N ALA A 101 8.79 -11.11 -4.92
CA ALA A 101 8.34 -11.43 -6.27
C ALA A 101 9.44 -11.28 -7.34
N SER A 102 10.59 -10.69 -7.00
CA SER A 102 11.72 -10.50 -7.91
C SER A 102 12.98 -11.21 -7.40
N ALA A 103 13.59 -12.03 -8.26
CA ALA A 103 14.90 -12.64 -7.95
C ALA A 103 16.05 -11.63 -7.87
N HIS A 104 15.88 -10.43 -8.45
CA HIS A 104 16.94 -9.39 -8.55
C HIS A 104 16.34 -8.01 -8.34
N VAL A 105 16.02 -7.67 -7.08
CA VAL A 105 15.33 -6.42 -6.68
C VAL A 105 16.01 -5.17 -7.25
N ASP A 106 17.34 -5.06 -7.13
CA ASP A 106 18.11 -3.93 -7.65
C ASP A 106 17.93 -3.76 -9.16
N ARG A 107 18.01 -4.85 -9.93
CA ARG A 107 17.79 -4.84 -11.39
C ARG A 107 16.38 -4.40 -11.75
N THR A 108 15.35 -4.90 -11.05
CA THR A 108 13.95 -4.55 -11.31
C THR A 108 13.69 -3.06 -11.02
N LEU A 109 14.26 -2.49 -9.95
CA LEU A 109 14.19 -1.05 -9.68
C LEU A 109 14.82 -0.23 -10.82
N GLN A 110 16.02 -0.62 -11.28
CA GLN A 110 16.68 0.05 -12.42
C GLN A 110 15.89 -0.06 -13.71
N LEU A 111 15.25 -1.21 -13.96
CA LEU A 111 14.39 -1.44 -15.12
C LEU A 111 13.18 -0.50 -15.12
N ILE A 112 12.50 -0.33 -13.98
CA ILE A 112 11.37 0.60 -13.83
C ILE A 112 11.84 2.05 -14.05
N LYS A 113 12.94 2.45 -13.42
CA LYS A 113 13.51 3.81 -13.59
C LYS A 113 13.97 4.06 -15.02
N GLY A 114 14.57 3.06 -15.67
CA GLY A 114 14.99 3.13 -17.07
C GLY A 114 13.81 3.27 -18.04
N ALA A 115 12.62 2.82 -17.65
CA ALA A 115 11.37 3.01 -18.40
C ALA A 115 10.71 4.40 -18.15
N GLY A 116 11.32 5.26 -17.31
CA GLY A 116 10.84 6.61 -17.02
C GLY A 116 9.83 6.72 -15.90
N CYS A 117 9.61 5.65 -15.12
CA CYS A 117 8.71 5.65 -13.97
C CYS A 117 9.48 5.83 -12.65
N GLN A 118 8.80 6.35 -11.62
CA GLN A 118 9.26 6.23 -10.24
C GLN A 118 9.15 4.77 -9.80
N ALA A 119 10.14 4.30 -9.02
CA ALA A 119 10.23 2.90 -8.59
C ALA A 119 9.95 2.76 -7.10
N GLY A 120 9.08 1.80 -6.74
CA GLY A 120 8.69 1.54 -5.36
C GLY A 120 8.93 0.11 -4.91
N LEU A 121 9.10 -0.07 -3.59
CA LEU A 121 9.11 -1.37 -2.92
C LEU A 121 7.93 -1.52 -1.98
N VAL A 122 7.30 -2.70 -2.02
CA VAL A 122 6.12 -3.03 -1.22
C VAL A 122 6.47 -4.07 -0.16
N PHE A 123 6.07 -3.82 1.08
CA PHE A 123 6.31 -4.74 2.19
C PHE A 123 5.01 -5.29 2.79
N ASN A 124 4.83 -6.60 2.71
CA ASN A 124 3.73 -7.32 3.35
C ASN A 124 3.76 -7.18 4.88
N PRO A 125 2.64 -7.40 5.59
CA PRO A 125 2.58 -7.21 7.06
C PRO A 125 3.68 -7.96 7.82
N ALA A 126 3.99 -9.21 7.47
CA ALA A 126 5.01 -10.03 8.12
C ALA A 126 6.42 -9.95 7.49
N GLN A 127 6.55 -9.26 6.33
CA GLN A 127 7.82 -9.22 5.60
C GLN A 127 8.84 -8.30 6.28
N PRO A 128 10.14 -8.69 6.36
CA PRO A 128 11.22 -7.84 6.84
C PRO A 128 11.51 -6.70 5.87
N ILE A 129 12.05 -5.58 6.38
CA ILE A 129 12.29 -4.35 5.60
C ILE A 129 13.76 -4.13 5.27
N GLU A 130 14.65 -5.00 5.71
CA GLU A 130 16.11 -4.85 5.66
C GLU A 130 16.67 -4.78 4.24
N VAL A 131 15.95 -5.32 3.25
CA VAL A 131 16.33 -5.21 1.83
C VAL A 131 16.39 -3.74 1.37
N LEU A 132 15.63 -2.84 2.00
CA LEU A 132 15.62 -1.42 1.65
C LEU A 132 16.99 -0.76 1.86
N GLU A 133 17.76 -1.18 2.85
CA GLU A 133 19.11 -0.66 3.11
C GLU A 133 20.02 -0.71 1.88
N TRP A 134 19.91 -1.78 1.09
CA TRP A 134 20.78 -2.07 -0.05
C TRP A 134 20.38 -1.37 -1.34
N VAL A 135 19.18 -0.80 -1.39
CA VAL A 135 18.59 -0.24 -2.62
C VAL A 135 17.92 1.11 -2.42
N ILE A 136 18.03 1.70 -1.23
CA ILE A 136 17.35 2.96 -0.86
C ILE A 136 17.69 4.13 -1.80
N ASP A 137 18.86 4.09 -2.45
CA ASP A 137 19.31 5.08 -3.43
C ASP A 137 18.52 5.02 -4.75
N LYS A 138 17.79 3.95 -5.00
CA LYS A 138 17.01 3.69 -6.23
C LYS A 138 15.50 3.75 -6.01
N VAL A 139 15.06 3.87 -4.75
CA VAL A 139 13.64 3.85 -4.36
C VAL A 139 13.10 5.26 -4.29
N ASP A 140 11.95 5.48 -4.91
CA ASP A 140 11.20 6.76 -4.87
C ASP A 140 9.95 6.66 -3.99
N LEU A 141 9.47 5.42 -3.73
CA LEU A 141 8.29 5.14 -2.91
C LEU A 141 8.48 3.83 -2.13
N VAL A 142 8.05 3.83 -0.88
CA VAL A 142 7.90 2.61 -0.07
C VAL A 142 6.43 2.45 0.29
N LEU A 143 5.84 1.32 -0.08
CA LEU A 143 4.47 0.96 0.24
C LEU A 143 4.45 -0.08 1.37
N VAL A 144 3.68 0.18 2.41
CA VAL A 144 3.42 -0.77 3.50
C VAL A 144 2.02 -1.33 3.37
N MET A 145 1.92 -2.65 3.21
CA MET A 145 0.64 -3.33 3.29
C MET A 145 0.17 -3.40 4.74
N SER A 146 -0.99 -2.87 5.00
CA SER A 146 -1.68 -2.95 6.30
C SER A 146 -2.82 -3.98 6.31
N VAL A 147 -2.88 -4.80 5.26
CA VAL A 147 -3.70 -6.01 5.12
C VAL A 147 -2.87 -7.08 4.40
N ASN A 148 -3.30 -8.33 4.39
CA ASN A 148 -2.70 -9.30 3.47
C ASN A 148 -3.17 -9.00 2.04
N PRO A 149 -2.25 -8.86 1.06
CA PRO A 149 -2.62 -8.49 -0.30
C PRO A 149 -3.51 -9.55 -0.97
N GLY A 150 -4.33 -9.10 -1.96
CA GLY A 150 -5.16 -9.98 -2.77
C GLY A 150 -6.64 -9.59 -2.82
N PHE A 151 -7.19 -8.95 -1.81
CA PHE A 151 -8.61 -8.57 -1.76
C PHE A 151 -8.80 -7.21 -1.09
N GLY A 152 -9.74 -6.42 -1.60
CA GLY A 152 -10.16 -5.16 -0.96
C GLY A 152 -11.08 -5.39 0.26
N GLY A 153 -11.37 -4.31 1.01
CA GLY A 153 -12.35 -4.30 2.09
C GLY A 153 -11.92 -4.97 3.41
N GLN A 154 -10.65 -5.33 3.55
CA GLN A 154 -10.11 -5.96 4.76
C GLN A 154 -9.92 -4.95 5.91
N SER A 155 -9.86 -5.47 7.15
CA SER A 155 -9.56 -4.69 8.35
C SER A 155 -8.08 -4.37 8.45
N PHE A 156 -7.75 -3.16 8.89
CA PHE A 156 -6.40 -2.68 9.10
C PHE A 156 -5.65 -3.52 10.16
N ILE A 157 -4.42 -3.93 9.86
CA ILE A 157 -3.54 -4.67 10.76
C ILE A 157 -2.69 -3.68 11.56
N ASP A 158 -2.97 -3.50 12.85
CA ASP A 158 -2.33 -2.50 13.71
C ASP A 158 -0.80 -2.62 13.80
N SER A 159 -0.25 -3.82 13.67
CA SER A 159 1.21 -4.01 13.68
C SER A 159 1.94 -3.31 12.53
N ALA A 160 1.23 -2.97 11.45
CA ALA A 160 1.77 -2.20 10.32
C ALA A 160 2.26 -0.81 10.74
N LEU A 161 1.62 -0.18 11.75
CA LEU A 161 2.04 1.14 12.26
C LEU A 161 3.49 1.15 12.73
N ARG A 162 3.95 0.07 13.39
CA ARG A 162 5.36 -0.04 13.83
C ARG A 162 6.31 -0.14 12.64
N LYS A 163 5.88 -0.77 11.55
CA LYS A 163 6.67 -0.86 10.31
C LYS A 163 6.74 0.51 9.64
N VAL A 164 5.63 1.24 9.57
CA VAL A 164 5.56 2.63 9.05
C VAL A 164 6.52 3.53 9.84
N ASP A 165 6.49 3.53 11.17
CA ASP A 165 7.40 4.32 12.01
C ASP A 165 8.89 3.98 11.76
N ARG A 166 9.24 2.68 11.68
CA ARG A 166 10.61 2.27 11.35
C ARG A 166 11.05 2.75 9.98
N LEU A 167 10.21 2.55 8.95
CA LEU A 167 10.50 2.98 7.58
C LEU A 167 10.62 4.50 7.48
N ARG A 168 9.77 5.26 8.17
CA ARG A 168 9.89 6.72 8.22
C ARG A 168 11.24 7.16 8.76
N LYS A 169 11.71 6.56 9.85
CA LYS A 169 13.04 6.85 10.42
C LYS A 169 14.18 6.55 9.45
N ILE A 170 14.12 5.41 8.76
CA ILE A 170 15.12 5.01 7.74
C ILE A 170 15.13 6.01 6.59
N ILE A 171 13.96 6.37 6.08
CA ILE A 171 13.83 7.33 4.96
C ILE A 171 14.36 8.71 5.38
N ASP A 172 14.01 9.20 6.56
CA ASP A 172 14.47 10.51 7.04
C ASP A 172 15.99 10.52 7.26
N GLN A 173 16.57 9.44 7.79
CA GLN A 173 18.02 9.29 7.95
C GLN A 173 18.75 9.25 6.61
N SER A 174 18.12 8.73 5.55
CA SER A 174 18.72 8.69 4.21
C SER A 174 18.85 10.08 3.56
N GLY A 175 18.12 11.08 4.06
CA GLY A 175 18.04 12.43 3.47
C GLY A 175 17.35 12.49 2.10
N ARG A 176 16.75 11.38 1.63
CA ARG A 176 16.12 11.27 0.31
C ARG A 176 14.64 11.63 0.36
N ASP A 177 14.11 12.12 -0.76
CA ASP A 177 12.69 12.38 -0.93
C ASP A 177 11.98 11.09 -1.41
N ILE A 178 11.68 10.21 -0.45
CA ILE A 178 10.99 8.94 -0.67
C ILE A 178 9.60 9.03 -0.03
N ARG A 179 8.56 8.73 -0.81
CA ARG A 179 7.20 8.65 -0.30
C ARG A 179 7.01 7.40 0.55
N LEU A 180 6.26 7.55 1.63
CA LEU A 180 5.85 6.42 2.48
C LEU A 180 4.34 6.26 2.39
N GLU A 181 3.95 5.25 1.64
CA GLU A 181 2.57 4.92 1.33
C GLU A 181 2.07 3.77 2.20
N VAL A 182 0.77 3.78 2.49
CA VAL A 182 0.11 2.68 3.21
C VAL A 182 -1.14 2.27 2.45
N ASP A 183 -1.26 0.95 2.21
CA ASP A 183 -2.42 0.34 1.56
C ASP A 183 -3.04 -0.74 2.43
N GLY A 184 -4.36 -0.67 2.56
CA GLY A 184 -5.19 -1.66 3.23
C GLY A 184 -5.95 -1.12 4.43
N GLY A 185 -7.28 -1.13 4.34
CA GLY A 185 -8.17 -0.77 5.43
C GLY A 185 -8.11 0.69 5.89
N ILE A 186 -7.60 1.60 5.04
CA ILE A 186 -7.56 3.03 5.32
C ILE A 186 -8.95 3.63 5.25
N LYS A 187 -9.33 4.37 6.29
CA LYS A 187 -10.62 5.04 6.46
C LYS A 187 -10.43 6.40 7.14
N THR A 188 -11.49 7.20 7.16
CA THR A 188 -11.48 8.50 7.85
C THR A 188 -11.10 8.40 9.33
N ASP A 189 -11.56 7.34 10.02
CA ASP A 189 -11.35 7.13 11.45
C ASP A 189 -9.92 6.67 11.84
N ASN A 190 -9.11 6.22 10.88
CA ASN A 190 -7.75 5.73 11.15
C ASN A 190 -6.63 6.45 10.39
N ILE A 191 -6.96 7.21 9.34
CA ILE A 191 -5.96 7.85 8.47
C ILE A 191 -5.00 8.77 9.24
N ARG A 192 -5.52 9.50 10.26
CA ARG A 192 -4.69 10.36 11.11
C ARG A 192 -3.64 9.57 11.86
N ARG A 193 -4.02 8.45 12.49
CA ARG A 193 -3.11 7.57 13.22
C ARG A 193 -2.00 7.01 12.32
N VAL A 194 -2.33 6.72 11.06
CA VAL A 194 -1.36 6.24 10.07
C VAL A 194 -0.41 7.36 9.64
N ALA A 195 -0.91 8.58 9.49
CA ALA A 195 -0.09 9.77 9.23
C ALA A 195 0.86 10.08 10.39
N ASP A 196 0.38 9.99 11.64
CA ASP A 196 1.19 10.21 12.85
C ASP A 196 2.32 9.16 12.98
N ALA A 197 2.11 7.93 12.47
CA ALA A 197 3.15 6.92 12.38
C ALA A 197 4.21 7.24 11.29
N GLY A 198 3.97 8.21 10.42
CA GLY A 198 4.94 8.71 9.44
C GLY A 198 4.57 8.52 7.98
N ALA A 199 3.41 7.95 7.65
CA ALA A 199 2.94 7.86 6.27
C ALA A 199 2.58 9.24 5.71
N ASP A 200 2.77 9.42 4.41
CA ASP A 200 2.42 10.65 3.69
C ASP A 200 1.51 10.40 2.47
N THR A 201 1.28 9.13 2.12
CA THR A 201 0.43 8.71 1.01
C THR A 201 -0.49 7.58 1.47
N PHE A 202 -1.78 7.65 1.14
CA PHE A 202 -2.81 6.77 1.69
C PHE A 202 -3.66 6.18 0.57
N VAL A 203 -3.63 4.86 0.43
CA VAL A 203 -4.49 4.14 -0.50
C VAL A 203 -5.82 3.83 0.18
N ALA A 204 -6.92 4.29 -0.41
CA ALA A 204 -8.26 4.05 0.08
C ALA A 204 -9.16 3.53 -1.06
N GLY A 205 -9.63 2.31 -0.95
CA GLY A 205 -10.53 1.67 -1.93
C GLY A 205 -11.99 1.77 -1.50
N SER A 206 -12.48 0.74 -0.82
CA SER A 206 -13.89 0.62 -0.41
C SER A 206 -14.39 1.76 0.48
N ALA A 207 -13.51 2.43 1.21
CA ALA A 207 -13.87 3.59 2.02
C ALA A 207 -14.36 4.78 1.16
N ILE A 208 -13.88 4.90 -0.07
CA ILE A 208 -14.27 5.94 -1.03
C ILE A 208 -15.33 5.40 -1.99
N PHE A 209 -15.02 4.36 -2.77
CA PHE A 209 -15.91 3.83 -3.81
C PHE A 209 -17.17 3.14 -3.28
N GLY A 210 -17.21 2.76 -2.00
CA GLY A 210 -18.41 2.27 -1.32
C GLY A 210 -19.40 3.34 -0.88
N GLN A 211 -19.13 4.63 -1.15
CA GLN A 211 -20.00 5.75 -0.75
C GLN A 211 -20.62 6.43 -1.97
N ALA A 212 -21.77 7.05 -1.78
CA ALA A 212 -22.44 7.78 -2.86
C ALA A 212 -21.78 9.14 -3.17
N ASP A 213 -21.07 9.74 -2.21
CA ASP A 213 -20.40 11.04 -2.34
C ASP A 213 -18.91 10.90 -2.04
N TYR A 214 -18.11 10.71 -3.09
CA TYR A 214 -16.65 10.59 -2.99
C TYR A 214 -16.00 11.85 -2.43
N LYS A 215 -16.58 13.02 -2.76
CA LYS A 215 -16.03 14.31 -2.31
C LYS A 215 -16.16 14.44 -0.79
N ALA A 216 -17.30 14.13 -0.24
CA ALA A 216 -17.51 14.19 1.21
C ALA A 216 -16.53 13.31 1.97
N VAL A 217 -16.22 12.12 1.46
CA VAL A 217 -15.25 11.20 2.09
C VAL A 217 -13.81 11.74 1.98
N ILE A 218 -13.41 12.19 0.80
CA ILE A 218 -12.05 12.73 0.59
C ILE A 218 -11.85 14.00 1.42
N ASP A 219 -12.84 14.89 1.50
CA ASP A 219 -12.80 16.09 2.33
C ASP A 219 -12.68 15.74 3.83
N ALA A 220 -13.41 14.72 4.30
CA ALA A 220 -13.33 14.24 5.68
C ALA A 220 -11.93 13.65 5.96
N MET A 221 -11.36 12.85 5.06
CA MET A 221 -9.99 12.34 5.18
C MET A 221 -8.97 13.48 5.24
N ARG A 222 -9.12 14.53 4.42
CA ARG A 222 -8.25 15.71 4.45
C ARG A 222 -8.38 16.50 5.75
N ALA A 223 -9.59 16.63 6.28
CA ALA A 223 -9.82 17.29 7.56
C ALA A 223 -9.09 16.57 8.70
N GLU A 224 -9.15 15.24 8.75
CA GLU A 224 -8.38 14.44 9.70
C GLU A 224 -6.85 14.64 9.54
N LEU A 225 -6.37 14.68 8.31
CA LEU A 225 -4.94 14.90 8.02
C LEU A 225 -4.49 16.34 8.34
N ALA A 226 -5.38 17.34 8.23
CA ALA A 226 -5.07 18.72 8.53
C ALA A 226 -5.10 19.02 10.05
N GLY A 227 -5.80 18.22 10.85
CA GLY A 227 -5.87 18.37 12.29
C GLY A 227 -4.46 18.33 12.90
N SER A 228 -4.04 19.39 13.58
CA SER A 228 -2.75 19.45 14.27
C SER A 228 -2.69 18.35 15.34
N GLY A 229 -1.73 17.44 15.23
CA GLY A 229 -1.50 16.39 16.19
C GLY A 229 -1.18 16.96 17.59
N ALA A 230 -2.18 16.91 18.44
CA ALA A 230 -2.04 17.04 19.87
C ALA A 230 -2.57 15.75 20.48
N SER A 231 -1.71 14.73 20.50
CA SER A 231 -1.66 13.72 21.57
C SER A 231 -0.57 12.71 21.24
N GLY A 232 0.47 12.71 22.06
CA GLY A 232 1.44 11.62 22.09
C GLY A 232 0.70 10.29 22.23
N LEU A 233 1.20 9.28 21.54
CA LEU A 233 0.78 7.89 21.73
C LEU A 233 0.74 7.61 23.24
N PRO A 234 -0.35 7.05 23.82
CA PRO A 234 -0.29 6.61 25.19
C PRO A 234 0.82 5.56 25.29
N GLU A 235 1.81 5.83 26.12
CA GLU A 235 2.78 4.81 26.53
C GLU A 235 2.00 3.64 27.11
N THR A 236 1.78 2.60 26.30
CA THR A 236 1.35 1.31 26.83
C THR A 236 2.51 0.78 27.68
N ARG A 237 2.44 1.05 28.99
CA ARG A 237 3.21 0.35 29.99
C ARG A 237 2.93 -1.15 29.81
N VAL A 238 3.84 -1.82 29.13
CA VAL A 238 3.91 -3.28 29.15
C VAL A 238 4.25 -3.65 30.58
N ALA A 239 3.25 -4.08 31.34
CA ALA A 239 3.48 -4.75 32.61
C ALA A 239 4.34 -5.98 32.32
N ARG A 240 5.57 -5.98 32.81
CA ARG A 240 6.43 -7.16 32.81
C ARG A 240 5.81 -8.20 33.76
N ALA A 241 5.00 -9.09 33.19
CA ALA A 241 4.72 -10.36 33.83
C ALA A 241 5.96 -11.24 33.60
N GLY A 242 6.64 -11.58 34.69
CA GLY A 242 7.79 -12.50 34.67
C GLY A 242 7.37 -13.88 34.14
N PRO A 243 8.29 -14.63 33.54
CA PRO A 243 7.99 -15.95 33.01
C PRO A 243 7.77 -16.92 34.19
N THR A 244 6.54 -17.40 34.36
CA THR A 244 6.26 -18.62 35.12
C THR A 244 6.62 -19.81 34.20
N LEU A 245 7.72 -20.46 34.52
CA LEU A 245 8.08 -21.75 33.92
C LEU A 245 7.02 -22.79 34.31
N ALA A 246 6.14 -23.15 33.38
CA ALA A 246 5.33 -24.37 33.47
C ALA A 246 6.23 -25.53 33.11
N THR A 247 6.46 -26.41 34.06
CA THR A 247 7.16 -27.70 33.88
C THR A 247 6.29 -28.63 33.05
N CYS A 248 6.84 -29.15 31.94
CA CYS A 248 6.27 -30.26 31.21
C CYS A 248 6.40 -31.55 32.05
N ASN A 249 5.34 -31.96 32.70
CA ASN A 249 5.13 -33.30 33.16
C ASN A 249 3.62 -33.46 33.33
N ASP A 250 2.99 -34.13 32.36
CA ASP A 250 1.79 -34.95 32.48
C ASP A 250 1.30 -35.37 31.07
N VAL A 251 1.90 -36.46 30.59
CA VAL A 251 1.35 -37.22 29.46
C VAL A 251 0.78 -38.52 30.06
N PRO A 252 -0.53 -38.76 29.99
CA PRO A 252 -1.07 -40.04 30.39
C PRO A 252 -0.74 -41.15 29.37
N PRO A 253 -0.52 -42.39 29.82
CA PRO A 253 -0.11 -43.49 28.95
C PRO A 253 -1.28 -44.09 28.12
N GLY A 254 -0.91 -44.56 26.96
CA GLY A 254 -1.64 -45.09 25.84
C GLY A 254 -2.89 -45.91 26.09
N GLY A 255 -3.88 -45.66 25.21
CA GLY A 255 -5.00 -46.54 24.92
C GLY A 255 -4.72 -47.32 23.62
N ALA A 256 -4.85 -48.65 23.71
CA ALA A 256 -4.55 -49.62 22.69
C ALA A 256 -5.43 -49.46 21.42
N ILE A 257 -4.79 -49.65 20.27
CA ILE A 257 -5.45 -49.80 18.97
C ILE A 257 -5.95 -51.23 18.86
N GLY A 258 -7.28 -51.43 18.82
CA GLY A 258 -7.94 -52.65 18.44
C GLY A 258 -8.10 -52.75 16.93
N SER A 259 -7.57 -53.79 16.35
CA SER A 259 -7.76 -54.24 14.98
C SER A 259 -9.20 -54.71 14.73
N GLN A 260 -9.87 -54.21 13.69
CA GLN A 260 -10.62 -54.99 12.68
C GLN A 260 -10.72 -54.17 11.40
#